data_203b90589a036a025f7ea32ee8f51eda
#
_entry.id   203b90589a036a025f7ea32ee8f51eda
#
_cell.length_a   1.000
_cell.length_b   1.000
_cell.length_c   1.000
_cell.angle_alpha   90.00
_cell.angle_beta   90.00
_cell.angle_gamma   90.00
#
_symmetry.space_group_name_H-M   'P 1'
#
loop_
_entity.id
_entity.type
_entity.pdbx_description
1 polymer ?
#
loop_
_entity_poly.entity_id
_entity_poly.type
_entity_poly.pdbx_seq_one_letter_code
_entity_poly.pdbx_strand_id
1 'polypeptide(L)'
;MNKKIVASLCLWMVAAIGAAQTESDNGNLLTKAKAFLNRSVVHGVDTNYVKTPSQPWQISVKSRVAQTDLQMHSTIDGTDLFDGESMMPFIMGVGDMAIDPRIMTRVSTSVGVKVGYKGLSVSYSFPVGGDKSQNLTLRGVGNWYSVNLRWHKFKSNTISTHYSGMVRSRGLIGYDEEANKYMFSDWGETYEWDETETEEVSPPISIKTLIFDGFYIFNHKKFSYAAAYNQKTIQARSVGSPIAGLMAYYADFDYSDKRNAELIYWMDGIGRLRQYQLAVGGGYAYNFVPAKGWLISALAMPMVTLLNQTCINTYESNLEEVMNKHLVEYAIRELLVDGGMKVDKLDFSDEYEIHSTGEYSRNNRVALNFTARLSITYNWSRYFVNANGQFNNFNYKHNAMHGHLNDWYVNASVGVRL
;
A
#
# COMPACT_ATOMS: atom_id res chain seq x y z
N MET A 1 -1.23 15.08 6.17
CA MET A 1 -2.62 15.01 6.68
C MET A 1 -2.65 15.54 8.11
N ASN A 2 -3.48 16.55 8.36
CA ASN A 2 -3.53 17.24 9.65
C ASN A 2 -3.99 16.24 10.74
N LYS A 3 -3.23 16.09 11.84
CA LYS A 3 -3.57 15.21 12.98
C LYS A 3 -5.02 15.40 13.47
N LYS A 4 -5.57 16.61 13.28
CA LYS A 4 -6.96 16.97 13.58
C LYS A 4 -7.98 16.25 12.69
N ILE A 5 -7.65 15.92 11.42
CA ILE A 5 -8.55 15.21 10.50
C ILE A 5 -8.68 13.74 10.89
N VAL A 6 -7.57 13.10 11.30
CA VAL A 6 -7.60 11.70 11.77
C VAL A 6 -8.39 11.58 13.06
N ALA A 7 -8.16 12.49 14.01
CA ALA A 7 -8.92 12.53 15.26
C ALA A 7 -10.41 12.83 15.01
N SER A 8 -10.73 13.73 14.08
CA SER A 8 -12.10 14.05 13.68
C SER A 8 -12.79 12.86 13.00
N LEU A 9 -12.13 12.15 12.10
CA LEU A 9 -12.64 10.91 11.49
C LEU A 9 -12.89 9.82 12.53
N CYS A 10 -11.98 9.63 13.50
CA CYS A 10 -12.19 8.69 14.60
C CYS A 10 -13.38 9.10 15.50
N LEU A 11 -13.52 10.39 15.80
CA LEU A 11 -14.67 10.93 16.55
C LEU A 11 -15.97 10.79 15.76
N TRP A 12 -15.95 11.11 14.45
CA TRP A 12 -17.12 10.95 13.56
C TRP A 12 -17.55 9.49 13.43
N MET A 13 -16.59 8.54 13.38
CA MET A 13 -16.92 7.11 13.38
C MET A 13 -17.60 6.67 14.67
N VAL A 14 -17.11 7.11 15.82
CA VAL A 14 -17.75 6.84 17.12
C VAL A 14 -19.11 7.50 17.19
N ALA A 15 -19.28 8.73 16.67
CA ALA A 15 -20.53 9.47 16.63
C ALA A 15 -21.52 8.87 15.62
N ALA A 16 -21.09 8.46 14.41
CA ALA A 16 -21.97 7.86 13.41
C ALA A 16 -22.49 6.48 13.84
N ILE A 17 -21.67 5.71 14.55
CA ILE A 17 -22.08 4.45 15.18
C ILE A 17 -23.07 4.73 16.33
N GLY A 18 -22.94 5.86 17.03
CA GLY A 18 -23.84 6.29 18.09
C GLY A 18 -25.16 6.91 17.61
N ALA A 19 -25.15 7.60 16.45
CA ALA A 19 -26.32 8.28 15.90
C ALA A 19 -27.34 7.36 15.22
N ALA A 20 -26.97 6.12 14.87
CA ALA A 20 -27.90 5.14 14.30
C ALA A 20 -28.94 4.57 15.29
N GLN A 21 -28.95 5.02 16.55
CA GLN A 21 -29.95 4.66 17.56
C GLN A 21 -30.34 5.89 18.37
N THR A 22 -31.28 6.68 17.86
CA THR A 22 -32.01 7.66 18.64
C THR A 22 -33.02 6.96 19.53
N GLU A 23 -32.65 6.71 20.79
CA GLU A 23 -33.58 6.70 21.89
C GLU A 23 -32.99 7.52 23.04
N SER A 24 -33.81 8.44 23.54
CA SER A 24 -33.48 9.42 24.54
C SER A 24 -32.97 8.78 25.83
N ASP A 25 -31.73 9.04 26.16
CA ASP A 25 -31.28 8.89 27.54
C ASP A 25 -30.11 9.85 27.83
N ASN A 26 -30.22 10.60 28.90
CA ASN A 26 -29.27 11.65 29.31
C ASN A 26 -27.94 11.08 29.90
N GLY A 27 -27.46 9.98 29.39
CA GLY A 27 -26.20 9.35 29.80
C GLY A 27 -24.97 9.97 29.13
N ASN A 28 -23.88 10.06 29.88
CA ASN A 28 -22.56 10.51 29.42
C ASN A 28 -22.12 9.67 28.19
N LEU A 29 -21.47 10.26 27.18
CA LEU A 29 -21.04 9.65 25.92
C LEU A 29 -20.32 8.29 26.12
N LEU A 30 -19.54 8.18 27.19
CA LEU A 30 -18.88 6.94 27.64
C LEU A 30 -19.86 5.85 28.04
N THR A 31 -20.96 6.18 28.67
CA THR A 31 -22.01 5.23 29.09
C THR A 31 -22.77 4.70 27.88
N LYS A 32 -23.07 5.56 26.90
CA LYS A 32 -23.71 5.18 25.63
C LYS A 32 -22.80 4.29 24.81
N ALA A 33 -21.50 4.61 24.68
CA ALA A 33 -20.52 3.79 24.00
C ALA A 33 -20.36 2.40 24.68
N LYS A 34 -20.33 2.35 26.00
CA LYS A 34 -20.24 1.09 26.76
C LYS A 34 -21.50 0.23 26.60
N ALA A 35 -22.69 0.84 26.59
CA ALA A 35 -23.96 0.15 26.34
C ALA A 35 -24.02 -0.38 24.91
N PHE A 36 -23.61 0.40 23.90
CA PHE A 36 -23.49 -0.02 22.52
C PHE A 36 -22.57 -1.22 22.35
N LEU A 37 -21.36 -1.17 22.94
CA LEU A 37 -20.40 -2.28 22.88
C LEU A 37 -20.93 -3.56 23.54
N ASN A 38 -21.68 -3.43 24.64
CA ASN A 38 -22.31 -4.57 25.31
C ASN A 38 -23.39 -5.23 24.44
N ARG A 39 -24.18 -4.43 23.72
CA ARG A 39 -25.25 -4.93 22.83
C ARG A 39 -24.70 -5.47 21.51
N SER A 40 -23.70 -4.83 20.92
CA SER A 40 -23.26 -5.09 19.55
C SER A 40 -22.64 -6.46 19.32
N VAL A 41 -22.08 -7.11 20.34
CA VAL A 41 -21.40 -8.40 20.20
C VAL A 41 -22.34 -9.60 20.46
N VAL A 42 -23.39 -9.41 21.27
CA VAL A 42 -24.17 -10.54 21.84
C VAL A 42 -25.64 -10.51 21.41
N HIS A 43 -26.18 -9.33 21.03
CA HIS A 43 -27.62 -9.19 20.82
C HIS A 43 -28.06 -9.82 19.49
N GLY A 44 -29.08 -10.73 19.56
CA GLY A 44 -29.72 -11.32 18.39
C GLY A 44 -28.92 -12.43 17.69
N VAL A 45 -27.90 -13.01 18.35
CA VAL A 45 -27.10 -14.10 17.83
C VAL A 45 -27.74 -15.45 18.14
N ASP A 46 -27.79 -16.36 17.16
CA ASP A 46 -28.20 -17.74 17.35
C ASP A 46 -27.09 -18.54 18.05
N THR A 47 -27.34 -18.94 19.29
CA THR A 47 -26.36 -19.64 20.14
C THR A 47 -25.99 -21.03 19.65
N ASN A 48 -26.79 -21.62 18.74
CA ASN A 48 -26.43 -22.87 18.06
C ASN A 48 -25.31 -22.69 17.04
N TYR A 49 -25.15 -21.48 16.50
CA TYR A 49 -24.13 -21.11 15.50
C TYR A 49 -22.97 -20.35 16.08
N VAL A 50 -23.21 -19.45 17.04
CA VAL A 50 -22.17 -18.57 17.60
C VAL A 50 -22.22 -18.59 19.11
N LYS A 51 -21.10 -18.93 19.72
CA LYS A 51 -20.90 -18.90 21.18
C LYS A 51 -20.10 -17.65 21.56
N THR A 52 -20.57 -16.95 22.59
CA THR A 52 -19.87 -15.78 23.14
C THR A 52 -19.24 -16.15 24.48
N PRO A 53 -17.91 -16.21 24.54
CA PRO A 53 -17.20 -16.39 25.83
C PRO A 53 -17.56 -15.29 26.83
N SER A 54 -17.65 -15.63 28.08
CA SER A 54 -18.00 -14.70 29.17
C SER A 54 -16.89 -13.68 29.47
N GLN A 55 -15.66 -14.03 29.14
CA GLN A 55 -14.48 -13.20 29.41
C GLN A 55 -14.49 -11.94 28.55
N PRO A 56 -14.48 -10.71 29.13
CA PRO A 56 -14.56 -9.48 28.37
C PRO A 56 -13.24 -9.07 27.73
N TRP A 57 -12.12 -9.44 28.33
CA TRP A 57 -10.79 -9.11 27.86
C TRP A 57 -10.16 -10.21 27.03
N GLN A 58 -9.24 -9.83 26.17
CA GLN A 58 -8.35 -10.75 25.47
C GLN A 58 -6.99 -10.11 25.28
N ILE A 59 -5.95 -10.91 25.42
CA ILE A 59 -4.57 -10.52 25.16
C ILE A 59 -3.96 -11.57 24.24
N SER A 60 -3.23 -11.13 23.21
CA SER A 60 -2.49 -12.03 22.34
C SER A 60 -1.18 -11.43 21.90
N VAL A 61 -0.20 -12.29 21.73
CA VAL A 61 1.05 -11.99 21.02
C VAL A 61 0.87 -12.44 19.57
N LYS A 62 1.37 -11.63 18.64
CA LYS A 62 1.28 -11.92 17.21
C LYS A 62 2.63 -11.72 16.54
N SER A 63 2.92 -12.58 15.58
CA SER A 63 3.94 -12.37 14.54
C SER A 63 3.23 -11.96 13.26
N ARG A 64 3.82 -11.06 12.50
CA ARG A 64 3.29 -10.57 11.25
C ARG A 64 4.36 -10.52 10.19
N VAL A 65 4.03 -11.03 9.02
CA VAL A 65 4.79 -10.88 7.78
C VAL A 65 3.94 -10.02 6.85
N ALA A 66 4.53 -9.01 6.23
CA ALA A 66 3.83 -8.08 5.37
C ALA A 66 4.74 -7.55 4.27
N GLN A 67 4.13 -7.21 3.14
CA GLN A 67 4.78 -6.56 2.01
C GLN A 67 3.79 -5.61 1.33
N THR A 68 4.30 -4.50 0.84
CA THR A 68 3.57 -3.57 -0.01
C THR A 68 4.36 -3.39 -1.29
N ASP A 69 3.67 -3.42 -2.42
CA ASP A 69 4.21 -3.40 -3.76
C ASP A 69 3.44 -2.36 -4.57
N LEU A 70 4.11 -1.28 -4.97
CA LEU A 70 3.60 -0.26 -5.85
C LEU A 70 4.22 -0.47 -7.22
N GLN A 71 3.42 -0.77 -8.22
CA GLN A 71 3.81 -0.78 -9.62
C GLN A 71 3.22 0.44 -10.32
N MET A 72 4.04 1.05 -11.14
CA MET A 72 3.66 2.15 -12.02
C MET A 72 4.03 1.75 -13.44
N HIS A 73 3.26 2.18 -14.40
CA HIS A 73 3.54 2.01 -15.83
C HIS A 73 3.44 3.37 -16.48
N SER A 74 4.47 3.76 -17.20
CA SER A 74 4.51 4.98 -17.99
C SER A 74 5.02 4.64 -19.40
N THR A 75 4.44 5.25 -20.41
CA THR A 75 4.96 5.20 -21.78
C THR A 75 5.62 6.53 -22.07
N ILE A 76 6.84 6.46 -22.57
CA ILE A 76 7.64 7.62 -22.96
C ILE A 76 7.78 7.58 -24.48
N ASP A 77 7.38 8.66 -25.15
CA ASP A 77 7.71 8.88 -26.55
C ASP A 77 9.12 9.49 -26.61
N GLY A 78 10.08 8.65 -26.96
CA GLY A 78 11.49 9.05 -26.98
C GLY A 78 11.83 10.08 -28.04
N THR A 79 10.91 10.40 -28.95
CA THR A 79 11.12 11.45 -29.96
C THR A 79 10.90 12.85 -29.38
N ASP A 80 10.04 12.97 -28.36
CA ASP A 80 9.71 14.26 -27.75
C ASP A 80 10.57 14.59 -26.51
N LEU A 81 11.24 13.59 -25.91
CA LEU A 81 11.99 13.76 -24.67
C LEU A 81 13.35 14.45 -24.84
N PHE A 82 13.94 14.37 -26.05
CA PHE A 82 15.30 14.80 -26.27
C PHE A 82 15.37 15.76 -27.46
N ASP A 83 15.23 17.03 -27.19
CA ASP A 83 15.21 18.11 -28.18
C ASP A 83 16.58 18.52 -28.72
N GLY A 84 17.62 17.73 -28.45
CA GLY A 84 19.00 17.95 -28.85
C GLY A 84 19.84 18.77 -27.87
N GLU A 85 19.26 19.24 -26.77
CA GLU A 85 20.01 19.89 -25.69
C GLU A 85 20.63 18.86 -24.75
N SER A 86 20.14 17.60 -24.76
CA SER A 86 20.57 16.50 -23.90
C SER A 86 21.45 15.49 -24.64
N MET A 87 22.39 14.90 -23.90
CA MET A 87 23.21 13.75 -24.36
C MET A 87 22.52 12.40 -24.13
N MET A 88 21.33 12.37 -23.53
CA MET A 88 20.62 11.12 -23.24
C MET A 88 20.35 10.24 -24.45
N PRO A 89 20.05 10.79 -25.66
CA PRO A 89 19.91 9.97 -26.87
C PRO A 89 21.15 9.18 -27.28
N PHE A 90 22.35 9.64 -26.91
CA PHE A 90 23.58 8.90 -27.12
C PHE A 90 23.75 7.73 -26.18
N ILE A 91 23.31 7.90 -24.91
CA ILE A 91 23.48 6.89 -23.87
C ILE A 91 22.38 5.82 -23.95
N MET A 92 21.15 6.24 -24.20
CA MET A 92 19.97 5.37 -24.09
C MET A 92 19.30 5.05 -25.43
N GLY A 93 19.65 5.77 -26.51
CA GLY A 93 18.93 5.70 -27.78
C GLY A 93 17.58 6.47 -27.73
N VAL A 94 16.82 6.37 -28.81
CA VAL A 94 15.54 7.08 -29.02
C VAL A 94 14.50 6.09 -29.56
N GLY A 95 13.30 6.10 -28.97
CA GLY A 95 12.19 5.26 -29.41
C GLY A 95 11.04 5.28 -28.42
N ASP A 96 9.96 4.61 -28.77
CA ASP A 96 8.84 4.42 -27.87
C ASP A 96 9.23 3.41 -26.77
N MET A 97 9.27 3.89 -25.55
CA MET A 97 9.65 3.07 -24.39
C MET A 97 8.54 3.02 -23.38
N ALA A 98 8.36 1.85 -22.77
CA ALA A 98 7.60 1.69 -21.55
C ALA A 98 8.57 1.58 -20.38
N ILE A 99 8.29 2.32 -19.33
CA ILE A 99 9.05 2.29 -18.08
C ILE A 99 8.11 1.85 -16.98
N ASP A 100 8.42 0.73 -16.34
CA ASP A 100 7.62 0.10 -15.30
C ASP A 100 8.36 0.09 -13.95
N PRO A 101 8.47 1.25 -13.28
CA PRO A 101 9.08 1.30 -11.96
C PRO A 101 8.19 0.59 -10.93
N ARG A 102 8.84 -0.22 -10.13
CA ARG A 102 8.23 -0.99 -9.05
C ARG A 102 8.93 -0.69 -7.74
N ILE A 103 8.22 -0.04 -6.85
CA ILE A 103 8.68 0.21 -5.48
C ILE A 103 8.14 -0.92 -4.61
N MET A 104 8.99 -1.90 -4.32
CA MET A 104 8.64 -3.05 -3.52
C MET A 104 9.33 -2.98 -2.17
N THR A 105 8.55 -3.10 -1.08
CA THR A 105 9.15 -3.26 0.23
C THR A 105 9.76 -4.65 0.37
N ARG A 106 10.87 -4.77 1.04
CA ARG A 106 11.32 -6.09 1.51
C ARG A 106 10.24 -6.69 2.40
N VAL A 107 10.13 -8.01 2.39
CA VAL A 107 9.21 -8.70 3.29
C VAL A 107 9.57 -8.35 4.73
N SER A 108 8.70 -7.62 5.40
CA SER A 108 8.91 -7.15 6.77
C SER A 108 8.34 -8.15 7.78
N THR A 109 9.15 -8.54 8.77
CA THR A 109 8.69 -9.36 9.89
C THR A 109 8.59 -8.49 11.14
N SER A 110 7.46 -8.55 11.81
CA SER A 110 7.21 -7.80 13.04
C SER A 110 6.55 -8.66 14.11
N VAL A 111 6.84 -8.37 15.36
CA VAL A 111 6.19 -8.97 16.53
C VAL A 111 5.37 -7.89 17.24
N GLY A 112 4.21 -8.24 17.74
CA GLY A 112 3.31 -7.28 18.34
C GLY A 112 2.40 -7.87 19.40
N VAL A 113 1.75 -6.97 20.10
CA VAL A 113 0.74 -7.29 21.11
C VAL A 113 -0.61 -6.76 20.66
N LYS A 114 -1.65 -7.55 20.90
CA LYS A 114 -3.05 -7.15 20.72
C LYS A 114 -3.75 -7.24 22.06
N VAL A 115 -4.41 -6.17 22.44
CA VAL A 115 -5.32 -6.11 23.60
C VAL A 115 -6.72 -5.83 23.09
N GLY A 116 -7.69 -6.60 23.57
CA GLY A 116 -9.08 -6.47 23.18
C GLY A 116 -10.02 -6.42 24.37
N TYR A 117 -11.11 -5.66 24.22
CA TYR A 117 -12.20 -5.56 25.18
C TYR A 117 -13.53 -5.53 24.42
N LYS A 118 -14.42 -6.51 24.68
CA LYS A 118 -15.80 -6.57 24.16
C LYS A 118 -15.95 -6.24 22.66
N GLY A 119 -15.09 -6.76 21.80
CA GLY A 119 -15.14 -6.51 20.35
C GLY A 119 -14.25 -5.37 19.87
N LEU A 120 -13.84 -4.45 20.71
CA LEU A 120 -12.77 -3.50 20.39
C LEU A 120 -11.42 -4.17 20.59
N SER A 121 -10.45 -3.82 19.75
CA SER A 121 -9.07 -4.24 19.96
C SER A 121 -8.09 -3.22 19.36
N VAL A 122 -6.97 -3.09 20.06
CA VAL A 122 -5.81 -2.31 19.64
C VAL A 122 -4.64 -3.27 19.50
N SER A 123 -3.89 -3.15 18.44
CA SER A 123 -2.65 -3.91 18.30
C SER A 123 -1.55 -3.03 17.74
N TYR A 124 -0.36 -3.18 18.30
CA TYR A 124 0.85 -2.54 17.84
C TYR A 124 1.92 -3.60 17.55
N SER A 125 2.68 -3.40 16.46
CA SER A 125 3.74 -4.33 16.07
C SER A 125 5.04 -3.59 15.85
N PHE A 126 6.14 -4.19 16.33
CA PHE A 126 7.52 -3.72 16.21
C PHE A 126 8.26 -4.55 15.16
N PRO A 127 9.13 -3.97 14.34
CA PRO A 127 9.95 -4.70 13.40
C PRO A 127 10.98 -5.57 14.17
N VAL A 128 11.15 -6.80 13.72
CA VAL A 128 12.14 -7.75 14.26
C VAL A 128 13.20 -8.09 13.20
N GLY A 129 12.86 -7.94 11.92
CA GLY A 129 13.76 -8.18 10.80
C GLY A 129 13.27 -7.46 9.54
N GLY A 130 14.19 -7.15 8.63
CA GLY A 130 13.90 -6.38 7.43
C GLY A 130 13.78 -4.87 7.70
N ASP A 131 13.00 -4.19 6.90
CA ASP A 131 12.81 -2.74 6.99
C ASP A 131 12.12 -2.34 8.30
N LYS A 132 12.49 -1.16 8.81
CA LYS A 132 11.90 -0.58 10.04
C LYS A 132 10.45 -0.18 9.80
N SER A 133 9.53 -1.16 9.88
CA SER A 133 8.10 -0.94 9.71
C SER A 133 7.39 -0.78 11.06
N GLN A 134 6.45 0.17 11.12
CA GLN A 134 5.58 0.37 12.27
C GLN A 134 4.14 0.14 11.84
N ASN A 135 3.39 -0.63 12.61
CA ASN A 135 2.01 -0.92 12.31
C ASN A 135 1.12 -0.78 13.54
N LEU A 136 0.12 0.11 13.45
CA LEU A 136 -0.94 0.27 14.44
C LEU A 136 -2.26 -0.16 13.81
N THR A 137 -2.99 -1.03 14.48
CA THR A 137 -4.32 -1.45 14.05
C THR A 137 -5.33 -1.25 15.16
N LEU A 138 -6.41 -0.52 14.85
CA LEU A 138 -7.60 -0.37 15.68
C LEU A 138 -8.72 -1.15 15.03
N ARG A 139 -9.42 -1.99 15.78
CA ARG A 139 -10.52 -2.80 15.24
C ARG A 139 -11.72 -2.79 16.20
N GLY A 140 -12.89 -2.54 15.61
CA GLY A 140 -14.19 -2.69 16.25
C GLY A 140 -15.02 -3.76 15.54
N VAL A 141 -15.47 -4.79 16.25
CA VAL A 141 -16.27 -5.87 15.67
C VAL A 141 -17.51 -6.13 16.51
N GLY A 142 -18.65 -6.01 15.87
CA GLY A 142 -19.94 -6.46 16.39
C GLY A 142 -20.39 -7.76 15.71
N ASN A 143 -21.63 -8.13 15.96
CA ASN A 143 -22.26 -9.26 15.26
C ASN A 143 -22.56 -8.92 13.79
N TRP A 144 -23.06 -7.72 13.51
CA TRP A 144 -23.51 -7.28 12.18
C TRP A 144 -22.53 -6.36 11.44
N TYR A 145 -21.44 -5.90 12.11
CA TYR A 145 -20.45 -5.00 11.53
C TYR A 145 -19.02 -5.37 11.91
N SER A 146 -18.09 -4.93 11.10
CA SER A 146 -16.66 -4.86 11.39
C SER A 146 -16.10 -3.54 10.89
N VAL A 147 -15.30 -2.88 11.70
CA VAL A 147 -14.55 -1.66 11.35
C VAL A 147 -13.09 -1.87 11.71
N ASN A 148 -12.20 -1.56 10.80
CA ASN A 148 -10.77 -1.70 11.00
C ASN A 148 -10.06 -0.46 10.45
N LEU A 149 -9.17 0.11 11.27
CA LEU A 149 -8.29 1.20 10.88
C LEU A 149 -6.86 0.72 11.06
N ARG A 150 -6.09 0.71 9.99
CA ARG A 150 -4.69 0.31 9.96
C ARG A 150 -3.83 1.46 9.48
N TRP A 151 -2.90 1.88 10.32
CA TRP A 151 -1.83 2.78 9.97
C TRP A 151 -0.53 2.00 9.85
N HIS A 152 0.18 2.20 8.74
CA HIS A 152 1.44 1.54 8.45
C HIS A 152 2.44 2.57 7.95
N LYS A 153 3.64 2.56 8.50
CA LYS A 153 4.78 3.36 8.05
C LYS A 153 5.97 2.45 7.86
N PHE A 154 6.59 2.53 6.70
CA PHE A 154 7.78 1.77 6.37
C PHE A 154 8.69 2.58 5.43
N LYS A 155 9.87 2.05 5.18
CA LYS A 155 10.85 2.62 4.25
C LYS A 155 11.24 1.53 3.27
N SER A 156 11.38 1.89 2.00
CA SER A 156 11.97 1.02 0.98
C SER A 156 13.24 1.65 0.45
N ASN A 157 14.28 0.86 0.35
CA ASN A 157 15.55 1.25 -0.27
C ASN A 157 15.80 0.53 -1.60
N THR A 158 14.80 -0.16 -2.15
CA THR A 158 14.95 -0.91 -3.39
C THR A 158 13.85 -0.51 -4.35
N ILE A 159 14.24 -0.17 -5.57
CA ILE A 159 13.39 0.02 -6.72
C ILE A 159 13.83 -0.97 -7.78
N SER A 160 12.88 -1.60 -8.43
CA SER A 160 13.11 -2.41 -9.62
C SER A 160 12.38 -1.76 -10.78
N THR A 161 13.07 -1.41 -11.83
CA THR A 161 12.50 -0.78 -13.01
C THR A 161 12.64 -1.74 -14.19
N HIS A 162 11.53 -2.04 -14.84
CA HIS A 162 11.52 -2.80 -16.08
C HIS A 162 11.38 -1.82 -17.24
N TYR A 163 12.32 -1.89 -18.16
CA TYR A 163 12.35 -1.11 -19.39
C TYR A 163 11.99 -2.02 -20.56
N SER A 164 11.08 -1.58 -21.42
CA SER A 164 10.72 -2.35 -22.61
C SER A 164 10.37 -1.40 -23.76
N GLY A 165 10.69 -1.80 -25.00
CA GLY A 165 10.35 -1.04 -26.17
C GLY A 165 11.31 -1.23 -27.32
N MET A 166 11.05 -0.50 -28.41
CA MET A 166 11.93 -0.46 -29.59
C MET A 166 12.76 0.80 -29.54
N VAL A 167 14.05 0.64 -29.35
CA VAL A 167 15.00 1.75 -29.19
C VAL A 167 15.96 1.80 -30.37
N ARG A 168 16.25 3.00 -30.86
CA ARG A 168 17.23 3.24 -31.90
C ARG A 168 18.45 3.90 -31.29
N SER A 169 19.61 3.26 -31.41
CA SER A 169 20.87 3.87 -31.00
C SER A 169 21.21 5.07 -31.93
N ARG A 170 21.76 6.12 -31.35
CA ARG A 170 22.23 7.29 -32.09
C ARG A 170 23.69 7.55 -31.78
N GLY A 171 24.50 7.77 -32.82
CA GLY A 171 25.89 8.19 -32.66
C GLY A 171 25.99 9.71 -32.52
N LEU A 172 26.78 10.20 -31.56
CA LEU A 172 27.08 11.61 -31.43
C LEU A 172 27.97 12.04 -32.63
N ILE A 173 27.51 13.03 -33.43
CA ILE A 173 28.26 13.59 -34.54
C ILE A 173 29.10 14.79 -34.10
N GLY A 174 28.55 15.61 -33.18
CA GLY A 174 29.17 16.82 -32.71
C GLY A 174 28.25 17.67 -31.86
N TYR A 175 28.70 18.90 -31.58
CA TYR A 175 27.96 19.89 -30.83
C TYR A 175 27.88 21.19 -31.64
N ASP A 176 26.68 21.72 -31.80
CA ASP A 176 26.44 23.00 -32.47
C ASP A 176 26.46 24.11 -31.40
N GLU A 177 27.53 24.87 -31.36
CA GLU A 177 27.71 25.95 -30.38
C GLU A 177 26.73 27.12 -30.56
N GLU A 178 26.27 27.37 -31.80
CA GLU A 178 25.33 28.47 -32.09
C GLU A 178 23.92 28.11 -31.66
N ALA A 179 23.51 26.85 -31.85
CA ALA A 179 22.21 26.33 -31.46
C ALA A 179 22.20 25.80 -30.02
N ASN A 180 23.36 25.66 -29.38
CA ASN A 180 23.53 25.03 -28.04
C ASN A 180 22.94 23.62 -27.99
N LYS A 181 23.20 22.82 -29.06
CA LYS A 181 22.59 21.49 -29.24
C LYS A 181 23.57 20.44 -29.68
N TYR A 182 23.39 19.21 -29.19
CA TYR A 182 24.12 18.04 -29.69
C TYR A 182 23.53 17.57 -31.01
N MET A 183 24.41 17.18 -31.93
CA MET A 183 24.05 16.62 -33.23
C MET A 183 24.24 15.11 -33.19
N PHE A 184 23.22 14.37 -33.62
CA PHE A 184 23.22 12.91 -33.60
C PHE A 184 23.08 12.35 -35.02
N SER A 185 23.67 11.17 -35.26
CA SER A 185 23.49 10.41 -36.51
C SER A 185 22.16 9.67 -36.50
N ASP A 186 21.51 9.59 -37.66
CA ASP A 186 20.27 8.79 -37.83
C ASP A 186 20.55 7.33 -38.25
N TRP A 187 21.78 6.87 -38.25
CA TRP A 187 22.17 5.53 -38.72
C TRP A 187 22.36 4.54 -37.57
N GLY A 188 21.69 4.73 -36.49
CA GLY A 188 21.70 3.78 -35.42
C GLY A 188 20.91 2.51 -35.71
N GLU A 189 21.34 1.39 -35.18
CA GLU A 189 20.59 0.16 -35.22
C GLU A 189 19.38 0.25 -34.30
N THR A 190 18.25 -0.31 -34.75
CA THR A 190 17.06 -0.45 -33.89
C THR A 190 17.14 -1.80 -33.24
N TYR A 191 16.97 -1.83 -31.93
CA TYR A 191 16.96 -3.04 -31.13
C TYR A 191 15.79 -3.04 -30.16
N GLU A 192 15.37 -4.20 -29.73
CA GLU A 192 14.38 -4.37 -28.66
C GLU A 192 15.09 -4.23 -27.32
N TRP A 193 14.61 -3.29 -26.51
CA TRP A 193 15.08 -3.16 -25.14
C TRP A 193 14.09 -3.89 -24.24
N ASP A 194 14.56 -4.87 -23.50
CA ASP A 194 13.80 -5.66 -22.52
C ASP A 194 14.76 -5.98 -21.37
N GLU A 195 14.80 -5.09 -20.38
CA GLU A 195 15.73 -5.17 -19.27
C GLU A 195 15.05 -4.83 -17.96
N THR A 196 15.49 -5.47 -16.87
CA THR A 196 15.05 -5.14 -15.53
C THR A 196 16.25 -4.78 -14.67
N GLU A 197 16.30 -3.56 -14.25
CA GLU A 197 17.30 -3.07 -13.31
C GLU A 197 16.73 -3.02 -11.89
N THR A 198 17.58 -3.34 -10.90
CA THR A 198 17.23 -3.23 -9.49
C THR A 198 18.26 -2.38 -8.79
N GLU A 199 17.81 -1.25 -8.27
CA GLU A 199 18.68 -0.27 -7.63
C GLU A 199 18.40 -0.14 -6.13
N GLU A 200 19.46 0.13 -5.37
CA GLU A 200 19.33 0.57 -3.98
C GLU A 200 19.29 2.09 -3.92
N VAL A 201 18.23 2.62 -3.35
CA VAL A 201 17.96 4.07 -3.21
C VAL A 201 18.41 4.55 -1.85
N SER A 202 19.20 5.60 -1.82
CA SER A 202 19.66 6.26 -0.60
C SER A 202 19.45 7.78 -0.70
N PRO A 203 18.60 8.37 0.15
CA PRO A 203 17.89 7.79 1.30
C PRO A 203 16.70 6.92 0.93
N PRO A 204 16.32 5.99 1.82
CA PRO A 204 15.18 5.12 1.57
C PRO A 204 13.87 5.90 1.38
N ILE A 205 13.05 5.48 0.43
CA ILE A 205 11.73 6.02 0.15
C ILE A 205 10.83 5.83 1.37
N SER A 206 10.21 6.92 1.83
CA SER A 206 9.27 6.89 2.95
C SER A 206 7.86 6.62 2.47
N ILE A 207 7.27 5.51 2.93
CA ILE A 207 5.91 5.12 2.55
C ILE A 207 5.04 5.09 3.80
N LYS A 208 3.89 5.77 3.73
CA LYS A 208 2.88 5.81 4.78
C LYS A 208 1.55 5.42 4.19
N THR A 209 0.87 4.44 4.79
CA THR A 209 -0.48 4.04 4.39
C THR A 209 -1.45 4.13 5.56
N LEU A 210 -2.67 4.54 5.27
CA LEU A 210 -3.79 4.51 6.18
C LEU A 210 -4.95 3.82 5.47
N ILE A 211 -5.35 2.67 5.98
CA ILE A 211 -6.45 1.88 5.44
C ILE A 211 -7.56 1.81 6.48
N PHE A 212 -8.73 2.28 6.09
CA PHE A 212 -9.96 2.08 6.80
C PHE A 212 -10.83 1.12 6.02
N ASP A 213 -11.34 0.07 6.65
CA ASP A 213 -12.32 -0.83 6.08
C ASP A 213 -13.49 -1.05 7.05
N GLY A 214 -14.69 -1.02 6.49
CA GLY A 214 -15.93 -1.28 7.20
C GLY A 214 -16.79 -2.29 6.45
N PHE A 215 -17.36 -3.26 7.17
CA PHE A 215 -18.22 -4.30 6.60
C PHE A 215 -19.55 -4.38 7.34
N TYR A 216 -20.61 -4.56 6.57
CA TYR A 216 -21.92 -4.98 7.06
C TYR A 216 -22.14 -6.46 6.73
N ILE A 217 -22.63 -7.22 7.70
CA ILE A 217 -22.80 -8.67 7.64
C ILE A 217 -24.29 -8.98 7.65
N PHE A 218 -24.82 -9.47 6.52
CA PHE A 218 -26.25 -9.71 6.36
C PHE A 218 -26.77 -10.88 7.22
N ASN A 219 -26.03 -11.99 7.24
CA ASN A 219 -26.39 -13.16 8.03
C ASN A 219 -25.82 -13.12 9.45
N HIS A 220 -25.85 -11.95 10.08
CA HIS A 220 -25.19 -11.67 11.36
C HIS A 220 -25.71 -12.50 12.55
N LYS A 221 -26.90 -13.08 12.44
CA LYS A 221 -27.45 -13.96 13.49
C LYS A 221 -26.69 -15.28 13.61
N LYS A 222 -26.21 -15.82 12.48
CA LYS A 222 -25.55 -17.13 12.39
C LYS A 222 -24.07 -17.04 12.05
N PHE A 223 -23.66 -16.05 11.27
CA PHE A 223 -22.27 -15.84 10.84
C PHE A 223 -21.56 -14.88 11.77
N SER A 224 -20.36 -15.24 12.25
CA SER A 224 -19.55 -14.37 13.11
C SER A 224 -18.20 -14.02 12.45
N TYR A 225 -18.07 -12.78 12.02
CA TYR A 225 -16.79 -12.22 11.61
C TYR A 225 -15.80 -12.12 12.77
N ALA A 226 -16.32 -11.83 13.99
CA ALA A 226 -15.51 -11.74 15.19
C ALA A 226 -14.83 -13.06 15.57
N ALA A 227 -15.41 -14.22 15.22
CA ALA A 227 -14.80 -15.51 15.47
C ALA A 227 -13.52 -15.72 14.65
N ALA A 228 -13.51 -15.28 13.40
CA ALA A 228 -12.39 -15.47 12.49
C ALA A 228 -11.26 -14.44 12.70
N TYR A 229 -11.62 -13.16 12.86
CA TYR A 229 -10.64 -12.06 12.74
C TYR A 229 -10.40 -11.29 14.05
N ASN A 230 -11.19 -11.52 15.08
CA ASN A 230 -11.01 -10.88 16.40
C ASN A 230 -10.95 -11.87 17.56
N GLN A 231 -11.39 -13.12 17.37
CA GLN A 231 -11.43 -14.23 18.35
C GLN A 231 -12.30 -13.93 19.60
N LYS A 232 -13.22 -12.96 19.49
CA LYS A 232 -14.12 -12.58 20.60
C LYS A 232 -15.28 -13.58 20.77
N THR A 233 -15.72 -14.19 19.68
CA THR A 233 -16.76 -15.22 19.64
C THR A 233 -16.18 -16.51 19.09
N ILE A 234 -16.95 -17.59 19.15
CA ILE A 234 -16.59 -18.91 18.64
C ILE A 234 -17.69 -19.32 17.66
N GLN A 235 -17.37 -19.56 16.41
CA GLN A 235 -18.28 -20.17 15.44
C GLN A 235 -18.43 -21.66 15.73
N ALA A 236 -19.64 -22.13 15.92
CA ALA A 236 -19.91 -23.53 16.28
C ALA A 236 -20.37 -24.40 15.12
N ARG A 237 -20.92 -23.78 14.04
CA ARG A 237 -21.39 -24.46 12.82
C ARG A 237 -20.98 -23.68 11.59
N SER A 238 -20.76 -24.40 10.49
CA SER A 238 -20.42 -23.78 9.20
C SER A 238 -21.60 -22.97 8.65
N VAL A 239 -21.30 -21.79 8.13
CA VAL A 239 -22.28 -20.87 7.56
C VAL A 239 -21.61 -19.78 6.76
N GLY A 240 -22.30 -19.25 5.75
CA GLY A 240 -21.87 -18.10 4.97
C GLY A 240 -22.75 -16.87 5.19
N SER A 241 -22.25 -15.74 4.70
CA SER A 241 -22.97 -14.48 4.70
C SER A 241 -22.58 -13.64 3.50
N PRO A 242 -23.53 -13.07 2.76
CA PRO A 242 -23.26 -11.89 1.95
C PRO A 242 -22.73 -10.78 2.86
N ILE A 243 -21.87 -9.94 2.30
CA ILE A 243 -21.30 -8.77 2.95
C ILE A 243 -21.37 -7.57 2.01
N ALA A 244 -21.56 -6.40 2.57
CA ALA A 244 -21.34 -5.13 1.90
C ALA A 244 -20.21 -4.38 2.62
N GLY A 245 -19.39 -3.66 1.90
CA GLY A 245 -18.23 -3.00 2.47
C GLY A 245 -17.93 -1.64 1.91
N LEU A 246 -17.26 -0.87 2.73
CA LEU A 246 -16.68 0.43 2.41
C LEU A 246 -15.20 0.36 2.76
N MET A 247 -14.34 0.89 1.88
CA MET A 247 -12.90 1.01 2.12
C MET A 247 -12.43 2.41 1.76
N ALA A 248 -11.74 3.05 2.69
CA ALA A 248 -10.99 4.28 2.43
C ALA A 248 -9.50 3.97 2.54
N TYR A 249 -8.77 4.41 1.55
CA TYR A 249 -7.33 4.19 1.41
C TYR A 249 -6.62 5.52 1.21
N TYR A 250 -5.54 5.71 1.94
CA TYR A 250 -4.58 6.78 1.75
C TYR A 250 -3.18 6.20 1.71
N ALA A 251 -2.40 6.61 0.72
CA ALA A 251 -0.98 6.33 0.64
C ALA A 251 -0.19 7.60 0.35
N ASP A 252 1.02 7.67 0.86
CA ASP A 252 1.97 8.77 0.71
C ASP A 252 3.35 8.16 0.44
N PHE A 253 3.79 8.26 -0.80
CA PHE A 253 5.11 7.84 -1.26
C PHE A 253 5.95 9.10 -1.40
N ASP A 254 7.00 9.22 -0.60
CA ASP A 254 7.84 10.40 -0.53
C ASP A 254 9.30 10.02 -0.78
N TYR A 255 9.80 10.39 -1.94
CA TYR A 255 11.17 10.21 -2.41
C TYR A 255 11.79 11.53 -2.87
N SER A 256 11.25 12.67 -2.44
CA SER A 256 11.66 14.02 -2.77
C SER A 256 12.96 14.45 -2.05
N ASP A 257 13.95 13.57 -1.95
CA ASP A 257 15.30 13.92 -1.50
C ASP A 257 16.17 14.16 -2.73
N LYS A 258 17.07 15.16 -2.69
CA LYS A 258 17.95 15.49 -3.81
C LYS A 258 18.82 14.31 -4.29
N ARG A 259 19.19 13.41 -3.37
CA ARG A 259 19.95 12.20 -3.71
C ARG A 259 19.15 11.17 -4.53
N ASN A 260 17.86 11.36 -4.65
CA ASN A 260 16.97 10.59 -5.52
C ASN A 260 16.67 11.37 -6.83
N ALA A 261 17.54 12.30 -7.25
CA ALA A 261 17.33 13.11 -8.45
C ALA A 261 17.15 12.25 -9.71
N GLU A 262 17.92 11.18 -9.85
CA GLU A 262 17.77 10.21 -10.93
C GLU A 262 16.36 9.60 -10.95
N LEU A 263 15.88 9.11 -9.80
CA LEU A 263 14.54 8.56 -9.70
C LEU A 263 13.46 9.59 -10.03
N ILE A 264 13.61 10.82 -9.52
CA ILE A 264 12.67 11.92 -9.80
C ILE A 264 12.62 12.19 -11.29
N TYR A 265 13.76 12.21 -11.96
CA TYR A 265 13.89 12.42 -13.42
C TYR A 265 13.13 11.31 -14.18
N TRP A 266 13.42 10.04 -13.89
CA TRP A 266 12.75 8.91 -14.53
C TRP A 266 11.26 8.81 -14.22
N MET A 267 10.81 9.45 -13.14
CA MET A 267 9.40 9.53 -12.76
C MET A 267 8.71 10.80 -13.28
N ASP A 268 9.18 11.38 -14.38
CA ASP A 268 8.61 12.59 -14.98
C ASP A 268 8.54 13.77 -13.99
N GLY A 269 9.63 13.98 -13.27
CA GLY A 269 9.72 15.02 -12.23
C GLY A 269 8.92 14.74 -10.95
N ILE A 270 8.23 13.61 -10.84
CA ILE A 270 7.45 13.30 -9.65
C ILE A 270 8.39 12.90 -8.51
N GLY A 271 8.43 13.67 -7.43
CA GLY A 271 9.21 13.34 -6.21
C GLY A 271 8.33 12.90 -5.04
N ARG A 272 7.02 13.12 -5.12
CA ARG A 272 6.07 12.66 -4.12
C ARG A 272 4.71 12.35 -4.73
N LEU A 273 4.16 11.18 -4.39
CA LEU A 273 2.85 10.73 -4.85
C LEU A 273 1.96 10.44 -3.65
N ARG A 274 0.76 11.04 -3.63
CA ARG A 274 -0.27 10.77 -2.62
C ARG A 274 -1.53 10.28 -3.30
N GLN A 275 -2.03 9.14 -2.85
CA GLN A 275 -3.23 8.51 -3.38
C GLN A 275 -4.33 8.50 -2.34
N TYR A 276 -5.53 8.91 -2.73
CA TYR A 276 -6.75 8.89 -1.93
C TYR A 276 -7.81 8.08 -2.67
N GLN A 277 -8.35 7.06 -2.03
CA GLN A 277 -9.45 6.29 -2.60
C GLN A 277 -10.54 6.04 -1.57
N LEU A 278 -11.79 6.09 -2.05
CA LEU A 278 -12.97 5.63 -1.34
C LEU A 278 -13.67 4.64 -2.26
N ALA A 279 -13.85 3.41 -1.81
CA ALA A 279 -14.45 2.34 -2.57
C ALA A 279 -15.59 1.68 -1.80
N VAL A 280 -16.60 1.22 -2.52
CA VAL A 280 -17.71 0.42 -1.99
C VAL A 280 -17.77 -0.90 -2.75
N GLY A 281 -18.20 -1.95 -2.06
CA GLY A 281 -18.27 -3.26 -2.68
C GLY A 281 -19.24 -4.21 -2.00
N GLY A 282 -19.46 -5.32 -2.67
CA GLY A 282 -20.23 -6.43 -2.18
C GLY A 282 -19.46 -7.73 -2.38
N GLY A 283 -19.64 -8.66 -1.47
CA GLY A 283 -18.93 -9.91 -1.52
C GLY A 283 -19.57 -10.99 -0.68
N TYR A 284 -18.81 -12.03 -0.44
CA TYR A 284 -19.27 -13.17 0.34
C TYR A 284 -18.17 -13.61 1.32
N ALA A 285 -18.62 -14.00 2.50
CA ALA A 285 -17.78 -14.59 3.53
C ALA A 285 -18.32 -15.95 3.95
N TYR A 286 -17.45 -16.92 4.16
CA TYR A 286 -17.82 -18.26 4.59
C TYR A 286 -16.96 -18.71 5.77
N ASN A 287 -17.63 -19.21 6.82
CA ASN A 287 -17.03 -19.81 8.00
C ASN A 287 -17.24 -21.33 7.93
N PHE A 288 -16.18 -22.08 7.76
CA PHE A 288 -16.18 -23.54 7.77
C PHE A 288 -15.66 -24.05 9.12
N VAL A 289 -16.44 -24.89 9.77
CA VAL A 289 -16.14 -25.50 11.08
C VAL A 289 -15.96 -27.01 10.88
N PRO A 290 -14.72 -27.47 10.58
CA PRO A 290 -14.49 -28.91 10.32
C PRO A 290 -14.61 -29.78 11.58
N ALA A 291 -14.28 -29.22 12.75
CA ALA A 291 -14.32 -29.92 14.04
C ALA A 291 -14.51 -28.91 15.18
N LYS A 292 -14.86 -29.42 16.37
CA LYS A 292 -15.02 -28.58 17.58
C LYS A 292 -13.75 -27.78 17.87
N GLY A 293 -13.91 -26.45 17.98
CA GLY A 293 -12.83 -25.51 18.25
C GLY A 293 -12.11 -25.00 16.99
N TRP A 294 -12.24 -25.66 15.86
CA TRP A 294 -11.65 -25.22 14.59
C TRP A 294 -12.56 -24.29 13.80
N LEU A 295 -12.00 -23.31 13.17
CA LEU A 295 -12.66 -22.39 12.24
C LEU A 295 -11.71 -22.06 11.11
N ILE A 296 -12.15 -22.27 9.86
CA ILE A 296 -11.52 -21.77 8.65
C ILE A 296 -12.48 -20.74 8.05
N SER A 297 -12.03 -19.53 7.79
CA SER A 297 -12.85 -18.45 7.25
C SER A 297 -12.21 -17.89 5.99
N ALA A 298 -13.02 -17.67 4.97
CA ALA A 298 -12.64 -16.98 3.75
C ALA A 298 -13.62 -15.85 3.47
N LEU A 299 -13.10 -14.73 2.93
CA LEU A 299 -13.86 -13.56 2.52
C LEU A 299 -13.25 -13.05 1.21
N ALA A 300 -14.10 -12.73 0.24
CA ALA A 300 -13.72 -12.10 -1.02
C ALA A 300 -14.72 -11.01 -1.37
N MET A 301 -14.21 -9.82 -1.76
CA MET A 301 -15.06 -8.68 -2.06
C MET A 301 -14.44 -7.81 -3.17
N PRO A 302 -14.98 -7.84 -4.38
CA PRO A 302 -14.73 -6.81 -5.38
C PRO A 302 -15.35 -5.49 -4.95
N MET A 303 -14.69 -4.39 -5.31
CA MET A 303 -15.07 -3.03 -4.93
C MET A 303 -14.92 -2.08 -6.12
N VAL A 304 -15.74 -1.05 -6.14
CA VAL A 304 -15.71 0.04 -7.13
C VAL A 304 -15.35 1.32 -6.42
N THR A 305 -14.43 2.10 -6.97
CA THR A 305 -14.05 3.39 -6.40
C THR A 305 -15.15 4.43 -6.65
N LEU A 306 -15.56 5.12 -5.59
CA LEU A 306 -16.43 6.30 -5.66
C LEU A 306 -15.58 7.59 -5.74
N LEU A 307 -14.43 7.59 -5.08
CA LEU A 307 -13.43 8.65 -5.14
C LEU A 307 -12.08 7.98 -5.40
N ASN A 308 -11.37 8.51 -6.39
CA ASN A 308 -10.05 8.06 -6.75
C ASN A 308 -9.24 9.29 -7.16
N GLN A 309 -8.40 9.80 -6.27
CA GLN A 309 -7.68 11.05 -6.45
C GLN A 309 -6.19 10.81 -6.25
N THR A 310 -5.39 11.29 -7.18
CA THR A 310 -3.93 11.32 -7.08
C THR A 310 -3.47 12.77 -6.96
N CYS A 311 -2.59 13.01 -5.98
CA CYS A 311 -1.88 14.28 -5.81
C CYS A 311 -0.39 14.02 -5.97
N ILE A 312 0.24 14.75 -6.87
CA ILE A 312 1.67 14.65 -7.15
C ILE A 312 2.35 15.97 -6.80
N ASN A 313 3.56 15.89 -6.27
CA ASN A 313 4.46 17.02 -6.20
C ASN A 313 5.57 16.79 -7.22
N THR A 314 5.76 17.77 -8.09
CA THR A 314 6.77 17.73 -9.14
C THR A 314 7.99 18.58 -8.77
N TYR A 315 9.12 18.16 -9.29
CA TYR A 315 10.43 18.76 -9.06
C TYR A 315 11.20 18.79 -10.38
N GLU A 316 11.97 19.83 -10.57
CA GLU A 316 13.05 19.87 -11.56
C GLU A 316 14.36 19.54 -10.86
N SER A 317 15.24 18.83 -11.55
CA SER A 317 16.58 18.51 -11.07
C SER A 317 17.63 18.99 -12.07
N ASN A 318 18.81 19.28 -11.57
CA ASN A 318 19.99 19.56 -12.40
C ASN A 318 20.71 18.29 -12.87
N LEU A 319 20.00 17.14 -12.91
CA LEU A 319 20.59 15.84 -13.24
C LEU A 319 21.31 15.87 -14.59
N GLU A 320 20.67 16.41 -15.63
CA GLU A 320 21.27 16.52 -16.97
C GLU A 320 22.58 17.35 -16.97
N GLU A 321 22.60 18.45 -16.26
CA GLU A 321 23.80 19.30 -16.12
C GLU A 321 24.94 18.51 -15.46
N VAL A 322 24.65 17.79 -14.37
CA VAL A 322 25.63 16.97 -13.65
C VAL A 322 26.09 15.79 -14.53
N MET A 323 25.17 15.11 -15.23
CA MET A 323 25.53 14.02 -16.14
C MET A 323 26.39 14.51 -17.30
N ASN A 324 26.05 15.64 -17.91
CA ASN A 324 26.85 16.24 -18.99
C ASN A 324 28.24 16.66 -18.50
N LYS A 325 28.36 17.21 -17.28
CA LYS A 325 29.62 17.57 -16.67
C LYS A 325 30.54 16.37 -16.47
N HIS A 326 29.98 15.21 -16.12
CA HIS A 326 30.70 13.97 -15.82
C HIS A 326 30.56 12.93 -16.93
N LEU A 327 30.24 13.36 -18.16
CA LEU A 327 29.97 12.49 -19.28
C LEU A 327 31.10 11.50 -19.59
N VAL A 328 32.36 11.98 -19.49
CA VAL A 328 33.54 11.16 -19.79
C VAL A 328 33.68 10.03 -18.79
N GLU A 329 33.41 10.30 -17.51
CA GLU A 329 33.43 9.30 -16.44
C GLU A 329 32.34 8.25 -16.66
N TYR A 330 31.12 8.68 -17.04
CA TYR A 330 30.03 7.78 -17.40
C TYR A 330 30.39 6.90 -18.61
N ALA A 331 30.88 7.49 -19.69
CA ALA A 331 31.25 6.76 -20.90
C ALA A 331 32.38 5.74 -20.64
N ILE A 332 33.39 6.12 -19.87
CA ILE A 332 34.48 5.19 -19.48
C ILE A 332 33.92 4.05 -18.65
N ARG A 333 33.02 4.34 -17.68
CA ARG A 333 32.41 3.31 -16.83
C ARG A 333 31.62 2.30 -17.68
N GLU A 334 30.77 2.76 -18.60
CA GLU A 334 29.99 1.88 -19.46
C GLU A 334 30.89 0.97 -20.32
N LEU A 335 31.93 1.52 -20.94
CA LEU A 335 32.92 0.74 -21.70
C LEU A 335 33.60 -0.34 -20.84
N LEU A 336 33.87 -0.05 -19.55
CA LEU A 336 34.48 -1.00 -18.64
C LEU A 336 33.49 -2.10 -18.23
N VAL A 337 32.22 -1.74 -17.99
CA VAL A 337 31.15 -2.68 -17.68
C VAL A 337 30.87 -3.62 -18.85
N ASP A 338 30.77 -3.06 -20.07
CA ASP A 338 30.59 -3.84 -21.29
C ASP A 338 31.80 -4.77 -21.55
N GLY A 339 33.00 -4.35 -21.15
CA GLY A 339 34.20 -5.18 -21.15
C GLY A 339 34.23 -6.25 -20.06
N GLY A 340 33.15 -6.41 -19.28
CA GLY A 340 33.00 -7.41 -18.22
C GLY A 340 33.74 -7.08 -16.92
N MET A 341 34.18 -5.84 -16.74
CA MET A 341 34.84 -5.39 -15.51
C MET A 341 33.80 -4.94 -14.48
N LYS A 342 34.00 -5.31 -13.22
CA LYS A 342 33.21 -4.77 -12.10
C LYS A 342 33.77 -3.40 -11.73
N VAL A 343 32.99 -2.37 -11.96
CA VAL A 343 33.32 -0.98 -11.63
C VAL A 343 32.29 -0.48 -10.62
N ASP A 344 32.73 0.25 -9.61
CA ASP A 344 31.82 0.88 -8.64
C ASP A 344 30.88 1.87 -9.33
N LYS A 345 29.65 2.00 -8.82
CA LYS A 345 28.69 3.00 -9.29
C LYS A 345 29.28 4.39 -9.04
N LEU A 346 29.24 5.25 -10.06
CA LEU A 346 29.58 6.66 -9.88
C LEU A 346 28.51 7.30 -9.00
N ASP A 347 28.92 8.07 -8.01
CA ASP A 347 28.01 8.75 -7.08
C ASP A 347 28.33 10.27 -7.09
N PHE A 348 27.49 11.01 -7.77
CA PHE A 348 27.52 12.47 -7.82
C PHE A 348 26.35 13.09 -7.06
N SER A 349 25.73 12.34 -6.15
CA SER A 349 24.51 12.74 -5.41
C SER A 349 24.68 14.02 -4.58
N ASP A 350 25.89 14.38 -4.21
CA ASP A 350 26.18 15.63 -3.51
C ASP A 350 26.03 16.87 -4.41
N GLU A 351 26.20 16.71 -5.74
CA GLU A 351 26.07 17.78 -6.73
C GLU A 351 24.62 17.97 -7.19
N TYR A 352 23.73 17.01 -6.90
CA TYR A 352 22.34 17.12 -7.31
C TYR A 352 21.61 18.21 -6.52
N GLU A 353 20.79 18.96 -7.25
CA GLU A 353 19.82 19.93 -6.72
C GLU A 353 18.45 19.61 -7.26
N ILE A 354 17.43 19.78 -6.43
CA ILE A 354 16.03 19.63 -6.82
C ILE A 354 15.25 20.85 -6.38
N HIS A 355 14.38 21.35 -7.25
CA HIS A 355 13.50 22.48 -6.99
C HIS A 355 12.05 22.07 -7.21
N SER A 356 11.18 22.37 -6.25
CA SER A 356 9.74 22.08 -6.39
C SER A 356 9.13 22.99 -7.47
N THR A 357 8.49 22.37 -8.45
CA THR A 357 7.79 23.06 -9.55
C THR A 357 6.31 23.20 -9.30
N GLY A 358 5.72 22.39 -8.42
CA GLY A 358 4.32 22.53 -8.05
C GLY A 358 3.70 21.32 -7.37
N GLU A 359 2.41 21.48 -7.06
CA GLU A 359 1.55 20.40 -6.56
C GLU A 359 0.30 20.33 -7.45
N TYR A 360 0.05 19.16 -8.01
CA TYR A 360 -1.06 18.89 -8.89
C TYR A 360 -1.98 17.84 -8.27
N SER A 361 -3.29 18.06 -8.39
CA SER A 361 -4.29 17.13 -7.90
C SER A 361 -5.27 16.80 -9.01
N ARG A 362 -5.52 15.52 -9.22
CA ARG A 362 -6.44 15.05 -10.25
C ARG A 362 -7.33 13.93 -9.74
N ASN A 363 -8.60 14.00 -10.15
CA ASN A 363 -9.53 12.91 -9.98
C ASN A 363 -9.32 11.88 -11.09
N ASN A 364 -9.06 10.65 -10.70
CA ASN A 364 -8.87 9.52 -11.61
C ASN A 364 -10.22 8.91 -12.01
N ARG A 365 -10.18 8.07 -13.04
CA ARG A 365 -11.35 7.29 -13.45
C ARG A 365 -11.75 6.29 -12.35
N VAL A 366 -12.98 5.81 -12.43
CA VAL A 366 -13.47 4.69 -11.64
C VAL A 366 -12.54 3.48 -11.83
N ALA A 367 -12.12 2.89 -10.73
CA ALA A 367 -11.26 1.71 -10.71
C ALA A 367 -11.96 0.56 -9.97
N LEU A 368 -11.60 -0.67 -10.36
CA LEU A 368 -11.99 -1.88 -9.66
C LEU A 368 -10.88 -2.26 -8.68
N ASN A 369 -11.22 -2.38 -7.42
CA ASN A 369 -10.34 -2.86 -6.36
C ASN A 369 -10.81 -4.23 -5.88
N PHE A 370 -9.95 -4.93 -5.17
CA PHE A 370 -10.27 -6.24 -4.62
C PHE A 370 -9.70 -6.38 -3.21
N THR A 371 -10.47 -6.98 -2.30
CA THR A 371 -9.98 -7.41 -0.99
C THR A 371 -10.32 -8.87 -0.74
N ALA A 372 -9.35 -9.61 -0.23
CA ALA A 372 -9.53 -10.99 0.21
C ALA A 372 -8.97 -11.18 1.61
N ARG A 373 -9.62 -12.04 2.39
CA ARG A 373 -9.17 -12.42 3.74
C ARG A 373 -9.32 -13.91 3.94
N LEU A 374 -8.32 -14.50 4.59
CA LEU A 374 -8.32 -15.88 5.04
C LEU A 374 -8.01 -15.91 6.53
N SER A 375 -8.59 -16.86 7.25
CA SER A 375 -8.27 -17.06 8.66
C SER A 375 -8.44 -18.53 9.04
N ILE A 376 -7.53 -19.03 9.87
CA ILE A 376 -7.61 -20.33 10.53
C ILE A 376 -7.52 -20.05 12.03
N THR A 377 -8.49 -20.51 12.79
CA THR A 377 -8.55 -20.33 14.26
C THR A 377 -8.78 -21.66 14.94
N TYR A 378 -8.03 -21.93 15.99
CA TYR A 378 -8.30 -23.03 16.91
C TYR A 378 -8.53 -22.50 18.31
N ASN A 379 -9.64 -22.90 18.94
CA ASN A 379 -10.05 -22.49 20.27
C ASN A 379 -10.12 -23.67 21.22
N TRP A 380 -9.47 -23.53 22.39
CA TRP A 380 -9.60 -24.49 23.49
C TRP A 380 -9.74 -23.77 24.83
N SER A 381 -10.84 -24.04 25.53
CA SER A 381 -11.16 -23.32 26.78
C SER A 381 -11.12 -21.80 26.56
N ARG A 382 -10.28 -21.09 27.28
CA ARG A 382 -10.06 -19.64 27.18
C ARG A 382 -8.95 -19.24 26.20
N TYR A 383 -8.20 -20.19 25.68
CA TYR A 383 -7.06 -19.94 24.80
C TYR A 383 -7.48 -20.03 23.32
N PHE A 384 -6.68 -19.43 22.47
CA PHE A 384 -6.82 -19.54 21.01
C PHE A 384 -5.48 -19.38 20.30
N VAL A 385 -5.39 -20.02 19.14
CA VAL A 385 -4.37 -19.78 18.12
C VAL A 385 -5.09 -19.31 16.87
N ASN A 386 -4.56 -18.31 16.21
CA ASN A 386 -5.12 -17.79 14.96
C ASN A 386 -4.01 -17.47 13.97
N ALA A 387 -4.18 -17.92 12.75
CA ALA A 387 -3.45 -17.44 11.58
C ALA A 387 -4.44 -16.73 10.65
N ASN A 388 -4.12 -15.52 10.22
CA ASN A 388 -4.97 -14.79 9.28
C ASN A 388 -4.15 -13.98 8.30
N GLY A 389 -4.63 -13.88 7.06
CA GLY A 389 -4.05 -13.10 5.99
C GLY A 389 -5.08 -12.16 5.37
N GLN A 390 -4.60 -11.06 4.83
CA GLN A 390 -5.36 -10.11 4.03
C GLN A 390 -4.54 -9.73 2.82
N PHE A 391 -5.21 -9.62 1.70
CA PHE A 391 -4.70 -9.07 0.45
C PHE A 391 -5.62 -7.96 0.00
N ASN A 392 -5.06 -6.83 -0.40
CA ASN A 392 -5.77 -5.72 -1.02
C ASN A 392 -5.04 -5.35 -2.30
N ASN A 393 -5.81 -5.12 -3.36
CA ASN A 393 -5.36 -4.56 -4.62
C ASN A 393 -6.09 -3.24 -4.85
N PHE A 394 -5.33 -2.18 -5.08
CA PHE A 394 -5.82 -0.84 -5.37
C PHE A 394 -5.29 -0.41 -6.73
N ASN A 395 -6.18 -0.06 -7.65
CA ASN A 395 -5.82 0.38 -8.99
C ASN A 395 -5.96 1.89 -9.12
N TYR A 396 -5.04 2.51 -9.84
CA TYR A 396 -5.07 3.93 -10.17
C TYR A 396 -4.68 4.17 -11.63
N LYS A 397 -5.12 5.29 -12.17
CA LYS A 397 -4.76 5.71 -13.52
C LYS A 397 -4.68 7.23 -13.58
N HIS A 398 -3.53 7.74 -14.00
CA HIS A 398 -3.27 9.16 -14.16
C HIS A 398 -2.60 9.42 -15.51
N ASN A 399 -3.28 10.11 -16.43
CA ASN A 399 -2.80 10.35 -17.81
C ASN A 399 -2.34 9.07 -18.53
N ALA A 400 -1.11 9.07 -19.05
CA ALA A 400 -0.43 7.90 -19.60
C ALA A 400 0.05 6.92 -18.51
N MET A 401 0.24 7.42 -17.27
CA MET A 401 0.66 6.60 -16.15
C MET A 401 -0.54 5.85 -15.55
N HIS A 402 -0.42 4.56 -15.40
CA HIS A 402 -1.35 3.73 -14.64
C HIS A 402 -0.58 2.76 -13.75
N GLY A 403 -1.25 2.22 -12.74
CA GLY A 403 -0.58 1.29 -11.86
C GLY A 403 -1.49 0.69 -10.84
N HIS A 404 -0.89 -0.14 -10.01
CA HIS A 404 -1.59 -0.77 -8.91
C HIS A 404 -0.70 -0.87 -7.68
N LEU A 405 -1.36 -0.85 -6.54
CA LEU A 405 -0.75 -1.12 -5.25
C LEU A 405 -1.30 -2.42 -4.71
N ASN A 406 -0.43 -3.36 -4.43
CA ASN A 406 -0.73 -4.57 -3.70
C ASN A 406 -0.24 -4.45 -2.26
N ASP A 407 -1.12 -4.69 -1.31
CA ASP A 407 -0.81 -4.69 0.12
C ASP A 407 -1.29 -6.00 0.72
N TRP A 408 -0.36 -6.81 1.22
CA TRP A 408 -0.70 -8.06 1.86
C TRP A 408 0.02 -8.26 3.18
N TYR A 409 -0.62 -9.00 4.04
CA TYR A 409 0.00 -9.48 5.27
C TYR A 409 -0.54 -10.83 5.70
N VAL A 410 0.27 -11.54 6.46
CA VAL A 410 -0.10 -12.75 7.21
C VAL A 410 0.28 -12.52 8.67
N ASN A 411 -0.64 -12.81 9.57
CA ASN A 411 -0.41 -12.79 11.01
C ASN A 411 -0.59 -14.19 11.57
N ALA A 412 0.28 -14.58 12.50
CA ALA A 412 0.09 -15.71 13.40
C ALA A 412 0.01 -15.18 14.83
N SER A 413 -0.94 -15.64 15.63
CA SER A 413 -1.14 -15.16 17.00
C SER A 413 -1.57 -16.26 17.96
N VAL A 414 -1.13 -16.14 19.22
CA VAL A 414 -1.55 -16.96 20.35
C VAL A 414 -2.10 -16.02 21.40
N GLY A 415 -3.22 -16.36 22.00
CA GLY A 415 -3.87 -15.50 22.97
C GLY A 415 -4.75 -16.20 23.98
N VAL A 416 -5.17 -15.40 24.96
CA VAL A 416 -6.02 -15.82 26.07
C VAL A 416 -7.17 -14.83 26.27
N ARG A 417 -8.33 -15.34 26.64
CA ARG A 417 -9.50 -14.57 27.08
C ARG A 417 -9.53 -14.53 28.61
N LEU A 418 -9.65 -13.33 29.16
CA LEU A 418 -9.58 -13.01 30.59
C LEU A 418 -10.88 -12.36 31.07
#